data_261b3bf1b2467e412ce964cb1c487f89
#
_entry.id   261b3bf1b2467e412ce964cb1c487f89
#
_cell.length_a   1.000
_cell.length_b   1.000
_cell.length_c   1.000
_cell.angle_alpha   90.00
_cell.angle_beta   90.00
_cell.angle_gamma   90.00
#
_symmetry.space_group_name_H-M   'P 1'
#
loop_
_entity.id
_entity.type
_entity.pdbx_description
1 polymer ?
#
loop_
_entity_poly.entity_id
_entity_poly.type
_entity_poly.pdbx_seq_one_letter_code
_entity_poly.pdbx_strand_id
1 'polypeptide(L)'
;MYITFLSRFQDHLDALIQDVLHGSRDSAAIYLPAIDQKYPNNPTVMYLKGLLETDGDEAMKIFSNLYNTHPTSDYGDDAVMKVAEYYYAAGLYVQASNWLKKMPIYYSRSEHIERAVKLFLNSLIVSGHRDTAIFYSRVFKRQFPTLDVDGKINNLLQEFEKSKTQKEQARAQSPEPVEPVEIPVEYQADVTNAQNESAITSGIYSLQSGAYSILENADQQKINLIIAGFDARITELYRNNKVLYAVRIGYFNNKEDARQIGSQIKTKVDLDTIVVTNN
;
A
#
# COMPACT_ATOMS: atom_id res chain seq x y z
N MET A 1 -25.26 -26.20 18.77
CA MET A 1 -24.22 -27.26 18.71
C MET A 1 -23.13 -26.95 17.65
N TYR A 2 -23.44 -26.45 16.46
CA TYR A 2 -22.43 -26.13 15.41
C TYR A 2 -21.53 -24.95 15.78
N ILE A 3 -22.09 -23.89 16.36
CA ILE A 3 -21.35 -22.67 16.75
C ILE A 3 -20.32 -22.98 17.85
N THR A 4 -20.65 -23.80 18.81
CA THR A 4 -19.73 -24.22 19.89
C THR A 4 -18.60 -25.13 19.42
N PHE A 5 -18.82 -25.90 18.35
CA PHE A 5 -17.76 -26.72 17.75
C PHE A 5 -16.75 -25.89 16.97
N LEU A 6 -17.22 -24.93 16.16
CA LEU A 6 -16.36 -24.02 15.40
C LEU A 6 -15.51 -23.12 16.33
N SER A 7 -16.10 -22.61 17.41
CA SER A 7 -15.37 -21.82 18.40
C SER A 7 -14.24 -22.65 19.04
N ARG A 8 -14.52 -23.86 19.51
CA ARG A 8 -13.49 -24.74 20.11
C ARG A 8 -12.39 -25.14 19.13
N PHE A 9 -12.72 -25.30 17.86
CA PHE A 9 -11.73 -25.58 16.82
C PHE A 9 -10.80 -24.39 16.60
N GLN A 10 -11.37 -23.17 16.51
CA GLN A 10 -10.58 -21.93 16.38
C GLN A 10 -9.71 -21.73 17.61
N ASP A 11 -10.26 -21.83 18.82
CA ASP A 11 -9.51 -21.72 20.09
C ASP A 11 -8.32 -22.69 20.15
N HIS A 12 -8.50 -23.92 19.62
CA HIS A 12 -7.41 -24.88 19.54
C HIS A 12 -6.32 -24.49 18.53
N LEU A 13 -6.69 -23.98 17.36
CA LEU A 13 -5.73 -23.49 16.37
C LEU A 13 -4.95 -22.29 16.90
N ASP A 14 -5.61 -21.36 17.55
CA ASP A 14 -4.99 -20.19 18.15
C ASP A 14 -4.00 -20.58 19.26
N ALA A 15 -4.33 -21.58 20.07
CA ALA A 15 -3.42 -22.15 21.06
C ALA A 15 -2.16 -22.76 20.41
N LEU A 16 -2.31 -23.53 19.31
CA LEU A 16 -1.17 -24.09 18.58
C LEU A 16 -0.29 -23.00 17.97
N ILE A 17 -0.88 -21.91 17.47
CA ILE A 17 -0.13 -20.75 16.94
C ILE A 17 0.67 -20.11 18.08
N GLN A 18 0.06 -19.88 19.23
CA GLN A 18 0.76 -19.29 20.37
C GLN A 18 1.91 -20.20 20.85
N ASP A 19 1.72 -21.50 20.90
CA ASP A 19 2.77 -22.46 21.24
C ASP A 19 3.95 -22.32 20.27
N VAL A 20 3.70 -22.25 18.95
CA VAL A 20 4.74 -22.10 17.93
C VAL A 20 5.47 -20.76 18.07
N LEU A 21 4.75 -19.66 18.33
CA LEU A 21 5.34 -18.33 18.53
C LEU A 21 6.21 -18.27 19.79
N HIS A 22 5.90 -19.08 20.82
CA HIS A 22 6.71 -19.23 22.02
C HIS A 22 7.82 -20.30 21.91
N GLY A 23 8.02 -20.86 20.72
CA GLY A 23 9.10 -21.80 20.44
C GLY A 23 8.75 -23.28 20.62
N SER A 24 7.52 -23.63 21.01
CA SER A 24 7.04 -25.00 21.14
C SER A 24 6.36 -25.46 19.86
N ARG A 25 7.08 -26.17 19.00
CA ARG A 25 6.60 -26.55 17.66
C ARG A 25 6.01 -27.96 17.59
N ASP A 26 6.30 -28.82 18.56
CA ASP A 26 6.05 -30.25 18.47
C ASP A 26 4.57 -30.60 18.34
N SER A 27 3.73 -30.02 19.21
CA SER A 27 2.27 -30.27 19.18
C SER A 27 1.66 -29.85 17.85
N ALA A 28 2.03 -28.64 17.37
CA ALA A 28 1.53 -28.11 16.11
C ALA A 28 1.98 -28.95 14.90
N ALA A 29 3.23 -29.43 14.90
CA ALA A 29 3.76 -30.29 13.84
C ALA A 29 3.04 -31.65 13.77
N ILE A 30 2.61 -32.22 14.92
CA ILE A 30 1.86 -33.46 14.97
C ILE A 30 0.45 -33.29 14.40
N TYR A 31 -0.25 -32.23 14.77
CA TYR A 31 -1.66 -32.04 14.42
C TYR A 31 -1.86 -31.42 13.01
N LEU A 32 -0.91 -30.59 12.52
CA LEU A 32 -1.05 -29.87 11.27
C LEU A 32 -1.42 -30.74 10.07
N PRO A 33 -0.79 -31.93 9.81
CA PRO A 33 -1.10 -32.72 8.60
C PRO A 33 -2.59 -33.09 8.50
N ALA A 34 -3.20 -33.51 9.63
CA ALA A 34 -4.60 -33.89 9.67
C ALA A 34 -5.53 -32.67 9.54
N ILE A 35 -5.13 -31.54 10.11
CA ILE A 35 -5.89 -30.30 10.06
C ILE A 35 -5.81 -29.68 8.63
N ASP A 36 -4.64 -29.63 8.03
CA ASP A 36 -4.43 -29.10 6.67
C ASP A 36 -5.17 -29.93 5.61
N GLN A 37 -5.17 -31.25 5.73
CA GLN A 37 -5.95 -32.13 4.85
C GLN A 37 -7.46 -31.83 4.92
N LYS A 38 -7.97 -31.48 6.10
CA LYS A 38 -9.40 -31.23 6.31
C LYS A 38 -9.83 -29.79 5.99
N TYR A 39 -8.93 -28.84 6.21
CA TYR A 39 -9.20 -27.40 6.11
C TYR A 39 -8.08 -26.62 5.36
N PRO A 40 -7.71 -27.03 4.14
CA PRO A 40 -6.52 -26.50 3.44
C PRO A 40 -6.59 -25.01 3.11
N ASN A 41 -7.81 -24.46 3.03
CA ASN A 41 -8.06 -23.04 2.71
C ASN A 41 -8.50 -22.22 3.92
N ASN A 42 -8.36 -22.75 5.13
CA ASN A 42 -8.63 -21.96 6.33
C ASN A 42 -7.44 -21.04 6.63
N PRO A 43 -7.64 -19.72 6.78
CA PRO A 43 -6.54 -18.76 6.95
C PRO A 43 -5.69 -19.03 8.18
N THR A 44 -6.29 -19.48 9.30
CA THR A 44 -5.56 -19.85 10.52
C THR A 44 -4.66 -21.06 10.28
N VAL A 45 -5.15 -22.06 9.55
CA VAL A 45 -4.38 -23.26 9.18
C VAL A 45 -3.24 -22.89 8.24
N MET A 46 -3.50 -22.05 7.25
CA MET A 46 -2.45 -21.57 6.34
C MET A 46 -1.37 -20.79 7.10
N TYR A 47 -1.76 -19.95 8.05
CA TYR A 47 -0.81 -19.21 8.88
C TYR A 47 0.05 -20.14 9.74
N LEU A 48 -0.57 -21.10 10.43
CA LEU A 48 0.13 -22.13 11.21
C LEU A 48 1.10 -22.94 10.34
N LYS A 49 0.68 -23.32 9.14
CA LYS A 49 1.52 -24.02 8.16
C LYS A 49 2.75 -23.20 7.79
N GLY A 50 2.58 -21.91 7.48
CA GLY A 50 3.69 -21.01 7.18
C GLY A 50 4.65 -20.83 8.37
N LEU A 51 4.15 -20.80 9.61
CA LEU A 51 4.98 -20.71 10.81
C LEU A 51 5.80 -22.00 11.04
N LEU A 52 5.27 -23.16 10.67
CA LEU A 52 5.95 -24.45 10.84
C LEU A 52 6.87 -24.80 9.68
N GLU A 53 6.74 -24.13 8.53
CA GLU A 53 7.64 -24.36 7.42
C GLU A 53 9.09 -23.98 7.78
N THR A 54 10.02 -24.80 7.37
CA THR A 54 11.47 -24.62 7.63
C THR A 54 12.22 -24.03 6.46
N ASP A 55 11.69 -24.23 5.25
CA ASP A 55 12.19 -23.59 4.05
C ASP A 55 11.60 -22.17 3.94
N GLY A 56 12.47 -21.16 3.94
CA GLY A 56 12.06 -19.76 3.93
C GLY A 56 11.32 -19.37 2.64
N ASP A 57 11.70 -19.94 1.50
CA ASP A 57 11.05 -19.68 0.21
C ASP A 57 9.63 -20.26 0.19
N GLU A 58 9.45 -21.47 0.72
CA GLU A 58 8.14 -22.12 0.81
C GLU A 58 7.27 -21.41 1.86
N ALA A 59 7.82 -21.04 3.02
CA ALA A 59 7.11 -20.23 4.01
C ALA A 59 6.60 -18.91 3.42
N MET A 60 7.44 -18.19 2.70
CA MET A 60 7.09 -16.96 2.01
C MET A 60 5.95 -17.18 0.99
N LYS A 61 5.98 -18.28 0.22
CA LYS A 61 4.89 -18.61 -0.73
C LYS A 61 3.57 -18.88 0.00
N ILE A 62 3.62 -19.60 1.12
CA ILE A 62 2.42 -19.88 1.93
C ILE A 62 1.81 -18.57 2.46
N PHE A 63 2.62 -17.68 3.03
CA PHE A 63 2.14 -16.38 3.53
C PHE A 63 1.65 -15.46 2.39
N SER A 64 2.32 -15.46 1.24
CA SER A 64 1.85 -14.73 0.07
C SER A 64 0.49 -15.24 -0.42
N ASN A 65 0.29 -16.56 -0.44
CA ASN A 65 -0.98 -17.17 -0.80
C ASN A 65 -2.07 -16.84 0.22
N LEU A 66 -1.76 -16.88 1.52
CA LEU A 66 -2.69 -16.47 2.59
C LEU A 66 -3.17 -15.03 2.38
N TYR A 67 -2.26 -14.08 2.16
CA TYR A 67 -2.63 -12.69 1.88
C TYR A 67 -3.50 -12.58 0.62
N ASN A 68 -3.14 -13.25 -0.47
CA ASN A 68 -3.84 -13.13 -1.74
C ASN A 68 -5.26 -13.72 -1.71
N THR A 69 -5.47 -14.77 -0.90
CA THR A 69 -6.78 -15.46 -0.81
C THR A 69 -7.65 -14.95 0.33
N HIS A 70 -7.03 -14.50 1.43
CA HIS A 70 -7.72 -14.09 2.66
C HIS A 70 -7.15 -12.78 3.25
N PRO A 71 -7.11 -11.67 2.48
CA PRO A 71 -6.46 -10.42 2.94
C PRO A 71 -7.15 -9.80 4.16
N THR A 72 -8.43 -10.10 4.39
CA THR A 72 -9.22 -9.55 5.51
C THR A 72 -9.33 -10.50 6.69
N SER A 73 -8.61 -11.64 6.69
CA SER A 73 -8.54 -12.53 7.85
C SER A 73 -7.72 -11.92 8.98
N ASP A 74 -7.86 -12.48 10.17
CA ASP A 74 -7.11 -12.06 11.38
C ASP A 74 -5.58 -12.19 11.21
N TYR A 75 -5.12 -12.94 10.20
CA TYR A 75 -3.70 -13.16 9.87
C TYR A 75 -3.26 -12.50 8.55
N GLY A 76 -4.08 -11.61 7.98
CA GLY A 76 -3.77 -10.94 6.72
C GLY A 76 -2.57 -9.99 6.85
N ASP A 77 -2.52 -9.21 7.90
CA ASP A 77 -1.41 -8.30 8.22
C ASP A 77 -0.14 -9.04 8.66
N ASP A 78 -0.28 -10.10 9.46
CA ASP A 78 0.81 -11.01 9.80
C ASP A 78 1.46 -11.60 8.55
N ALA A 79 0.65 -12.08 7.60
CA ALA A 79 1.14 -12.63 6.34
C ALA A 79 1.93 -11.60 5.54
N VAL A 80 1.42 -10.36 5.46
CA VAL A 80 2.16 -9.25 4.81
C VAL A 80 3.50 -9.02 5.50
N MET A 81 3.52 -8.99 6.83
CA MET A 81 4.76 -8.79 7.59
C MET A 81 5.76 -9.93 7.38
N LYS A 82 5.32 -11.20 7.42
CA LYS A 82 6.20 -12.36 7.20
C LYS A 82 6.86 -12.35 5.83
N VAL A 83 6.10 -12.04 4.77
CA VAL A 83 6.65 -11.92 3.42
C VAL A 83 7.62 -10.74 3.32
N ALA A 84 7.27 -9.61 3.91
CA ALA A 84 8.13 -8.43 3.90
C ALA A 84 9.44 -8.66 4.65
N GLU A 85 9.39 -9.31 5.81
CA GLU A 85 10.55 -9.68 6.62
C GLU A 85 11.48 -10.66 5.89
N TYR A 86 10.91 -11.63 5.16
CA TYR A 86 11.67 -12.52 4.30
C TYR A 86 12.48 -11.74 3.24
N TYR A 87 11.81 -10.88 2.47
CA TYR A 87 12.50 -10.06 1.46
C TYR A 87 13.52 -9.11 2.09
N TYR A 88 13.20 -8.53 3.24
CA TYR A 88 14.11 -7.64 3.95
C TYR A 88 15.38 -8.37 4.42
N ALA A 89 15.24 -9.56 5.01
CA ALA A 89 16.35 -10.40 5.45
C ALA A 89 17.23 -10.88 4.29
N ALA A 90 16.61 -11.13 3.12
CA ALA A 90 17.31 -11.49 1.88
C ALA A 90 18.00 -10.29 1.20
N GLY A 91 17.90 -9.05 1.74
CA GLY A 91 18.45 -7.85 1.12
C GLY A 91 17.65 -7.33 -0.09
N LEU A 92 16.49 -7.90 -0.35
CA LEU A 92 15.59 -7.53 -1.46
C LEU A 92 14.68 -6.36 -1.04
N TYR A 93 15.29 -5.21 -0.77
CA TYR A 93 14.63 -4.07 -0.14
C TYR A 93 13.50 -3.45 -0.98
N VAL A 94 13.59 -3.52 -2.31
CA VAL A 94 12.51 -3.04 -3.20
C VAL A 94 11.27 -3.91 -3.03
N GLN A 95 11.43 -5.23 -3.01
CA GLN A 95 10.33 -6.19 -2.77
C GLN A 95 9.77 -6.03 -1.36
N ALA A 96 10.65 -5.91 -0.36
CA ALA A 96 10.23 -5.65 1.02
C ALA A 96 9.38 -4.38 1.13
N SER A 97 9.81 -3.27 0.52
CA SER A 97 9.05 -2.02 0.53
C SER A 97 7.68 -2.16 -0.15
N ASN A 98 7.59 -2.92 -1.24
CA ASN A 98 6.33 -3.19 -1.93
C ASN A 98 5.32 -3.97 -1.08
N TRP A 99 5.79 -4.86 -0.22
CA TRP A 99 4.93 -5.54 0.74
C TRP A 99 4.59 -4.67 1.94
N LEU A 100 5.57 -4.00 2.53
CA LEU A 100 5.40 -3.16 3.71
C LEU A 100 4.45 -1.98 3.50
N LYS A 101 4.39 -1.40 2.29
CA LYS A 101 3.46 -0.31 1.99
C LYS A 101 1.98 -0.71 2.13
N LYS A 102 1.66 -2.01 2.07
CA LYS A 102 0.31 -2.51 2.28
C LYS A 102 -0.18 -2.29 3.71
N MET A 103 0.73 -2.29 4.68
CA MET A 103 0.41 -2.14 6.11
C MET A 103 -0.28 -0.81 6.42
N PRO A 104 0.30 0.37 6.14
CA PRO A 104 -0.36 1.64 6.40
C PRO A 104 -1.62 1.88 5.55
N ILE A 105 -1.76 1.20 4.41
CA ILE A 105 -2.90 1.36 3.52
C ILE A 105 -4.09 0.50 3.96
N TYR A 106 -3.87 -0.77 4.23
CA TYR A 106 -4.95 -1.74 4.47
C TYR A 106 -5.07 -2.16 5.94
N TYR A 107 -4.00 -2.06 6.72
CA TYR A 107 -3.89 -2.55 8.10
C TYR A 107 -3.39 -1.46 9.06
N SER A 108 -3.90 -0.25 8.93
CA SER A 108 -3.46 0.92 9.72
C SER A 108 -3.67 0.77 11.24
N ARG A 109 -4.46 -0.20 11.67
CA ARG A 109 -4.72 -0.52 13.09
C ARG A 109 -4.00 -1.77 13.59
N SER A 110 -3.17 -2.39 12.73
CA SER A 110 -2.37 -3.56 13.09
C SER A 110 -1.39 -3.22 14.21
N GLU A 111 -1.14 -4.17 15.09
CA GLU A 111 -0.07 -4.08 16.11
C GLU A 111 1.32 -3.98 15.47
N HIS A 112 1.46 -4.45 14.23
CA HIS A 112 2.71 -4.42 13.48
C HIS A 112 2.98 -3.07 12.80
N ILE A 113 2.06 -2.11 12.86
CA ILE A 113 2.15 -0.87 12.05
C ILE A 113 3.44 -0.09 12.28
N GLU A 114 3.88 0.01 13.52
CA GLU A 114 5.11 0.73 13.86
C GLU A 114 6.34 0.07 13.22
N ARG A 115 6.46 -1.25 13.37
CA ARG A 115 7.55 -2.04 12.79
C ARG A 115 7.51 -1.99 11.27
N ALA A 116 6.33 -2.12 10.67
CA ALA A 116 6.12 -2.05 9.23
C ALA A 116 6.58 -0.72 8.65
N VAL A 117 6.19 0.40 9.26
CA VAL A 117 6.58 1.75 8.82
C VAL A 117 8.10 1.95 8.93
N LYS A 118 8.72 1.52 10.03
CA LYS A 118 10.18 1.61 10.22
C LYS A 118 10.94 0.80 9.16
N LEU A 119 10.53 -0.46 8.93
CA LEU A 119 11.14 -1.31 7.90
C LEU A 119 10.91 -0.78 6.48
N PHE A 120 9.72 -0.24 6.20
CA PHE A 120 9.40 0.37 4.91
C PHE A 120 10.32 1.54 4.60
N LEU A 121 10.43 2.50 5.51
CA LEU A 121 11.28 3.68 5.32
C LEU A 121 12.75 3.29 5.19
N ASN A 122 13.20 2.33 6.00
CA ASN A 122 14.58 1.83 5.91
C ASN A 122 14.83 1.09 4.60
N SER A 123 13.89 0.30 4.11
CA SER A 123 13.97 -0.37 2.80
C SER A 123 14.14 0.64 1.67
N LEU A 124 13.38 1.74 1.68
CA LEU A 124 13.50 2.82 0.70
C LEU A 124 14.87 3.51 0.77
N ILE A 125 15.37 3.77 1.98
CA ILE A 125 16.68 4.43 2.17
C ILE A 125 17.81 3.54 1.64
N VAL A 126 17.83 2.26 2.02
CA VAL A 126 18.87 1.31 1.63
C VAL A 126 18.84 1.03 0.13
N SER A 127 17.66 0.98 -0.48
CA SER A 127 17.50 0.83 -1.94
C SER A 127 17.76 2.12 -2.75
N GLY A 128 18.16 3.22 -2.10
CA GLY A 128 18.51 4.48 -2.76
C GLY A 128 17.33 5.43 -3.03
N HIS A 129 16.11 5.07 -2.63
CA HIS A 129 14.89 5.86 -2.86
C HIS A 129 14.67 6.91 -1.74
N ARG A 130 15.68 7.76 -1.50
CA ARG A 130 15.69 8.72 -0.38
C ARG A 130 14.53 9.72 -0.44
N ASP A 131 14.25 10.29 -1.61
CA ASP A 131 13.18 11.29 -1.76
C ASP A 131 11.81 10.66 -1.46
N THR A 132 11.62 9.41 -1.87
CA THR A 132 10.43 8.62 -1.57
C THR A 132 10.31 8.34 -0.06
N ALA A 133 11.42 8.00 0.61
CA ALA A 133 11.43 7.79 2.05
C ALA A 133 11.06 9.07 2.82
N ILE A 134 11.60 10.22 2.40
CA ILE A 134 11.29 11.53 2.97
C ILE A 134 9.80 11.86 2.78
N PHE A 135 9.26 11.62 1.59
CA PHE A 135 7.84 11.81 1.31
C PHE A 135 6.96 10.97 2.27
N TYR A 136 7.21 9.65 2.33
CA TYR A 136 6.42 8.76 3.18
C TYR A 136 6.61 9.04 4.67
N SER A 137 7.78 9.46 5.13
CA SER A 137 7.97 9.81 6.53
C SER A 137 7.09 10.97 6.97
N ARG A 138 6.88 11.97 6.09
CA ARG A 138 5.95 13.08 6.35
C ARG A 138 4.49 12.62 6.34
N VAL A 139 4.14 11.72 5.43
CA VAL A 139 2.81 11.12 5.37
C VAL A 139 2.52 10.35 6.65
N PHE A 140 3.43 9.47 7.07
CA PHE A 140 3.26 8.64 8.26
C PHE A 140 3.28 9.45 9.56
N LYS A 141 4.08 10.52 9.63
CA LYS A 141 4.04 11.42 10.79
C LYS A 141 2.67 12.09 10.98
N ARG A 142 1.93 12.34 9.89
CA ARG A 142 0.55 12.84 9.94
C ARG A 142 -0.47 11.76 10.26
N GLN A 143 -0.30 10.58 9.66
CA GLN A 143 -1.22 9.45 9.83
C GLN A 143 -1.07 8.78 11.21
N PHE A 144 0.15 8.71 11.72
CA PHE A 144 0.53 8.07 12.97
C PHE A 144 1.36 9.05 13.84
N PRO A 145 0.74 10.05 14.47
CA PRO A 145 1.47 11.10 15.20
C PRO A 145 2.33 10.60 16.37
N THR A 146 1.96 9.45 16.94
CA THR A 146 2.64 8.82 18.08
C THR A 146 3.81 7.91 17.67
N LEU A 147 3.97 7.67 16.37
CA LEU A 147 5.04 6.82 15.86
C LEU A 147 6.39 7.51 16.01
N ASP A 148 7.29 6.89 16.76
CA ASP A 148 8.69 7.32 16.83
C ASP A 148 9.42 6.86 15.56
N VAL A 149 9.60 7.81 14.64
CA VAL A 149 10.35 7.59 13.41
C VAL A 149 11.83 7.83 13.75
N ASP A 150 12.65 6.78 13.62
CA ASP A 150 14.07 6.74 13.97
C ASP A 150 14.85 8.02 13.63
N GLY A 151 15.83 8.36 14.49
CA GLY A 151 16.67 9.54 14.34
C GLY A 151 17.39 9.65 12.98
N LYS A 152 17.65 8.53 12.28
CA LYS A 152 18.17 8.53 10.90
C LYS A 152 17.23 9.18 9.91
N ILE A 153 15.93 8.93 10.05
CA ILE A 153 14.91 9.50 9.18
C ILE A 153 14.71 10.98 9.50
N ASN A 154 14.76 11.34 10.77
CA ASN A 154 14.73 12.75 11.19
C ASN A 154 15.92 13.54 10.64
N ASN A 155 17.13 12.97 10.64
CA ASN A 155 18.32 13.60 10.05
C ASN A 155 18.18 13.78 8.53
N LEU A 156 17.67 12.76 7.82
CA LEU A 156 17.38 12.85 6.38
C LEU A 156 16.33 13.92 6.05
N LEU A 157 15.30 14.05 6.89
CA LEU A 157 14.29 15.10 6.75
C LEU A 157 14.91 16.49 6.93
N GLN A 158 15.78 16.67 7.92
CA GLN A 158 16.47 17.95 8.15
C GLN A 158 17.42 18.32 7.01
N GLU A 159 18.16 17.36 6.46
CA GLU A 159 19.04 17.59 5.30
C GLU A 159 18.22 17.99 4.06
N PHE A 160 17.08 17.35 3.84
CA PHE A 160 16.20 17.68 2.71
C PHE A 160 15.58 19.07 2.85
N GLU A 161 15.08 19.44 4.02
CA GLU A 161 14.52 20.78 4.27
C GLU A 161 15.58 21.87 4.04
N LYS A 162 16.80 21.65 4.49
CA LYS A 162 17.93 22.56 4.24
C LYS A 162 18.22 22.69 2.74
N SER A 163 18.26 21.57 2.00
CA SER A 163 18.51 21.58 0.55
C SER A 163 17.38 22.23 -0.24
N LYS A 164 16.13 22.07 0.20
CA LYS A 164 14.96 22.70 -0.41
C LYS A 164 15.00 24.21 -0.23
N THR A 165 15.28 24.69 0.97
CA THR A 165 15.39 26.11 1.29
C THR A 165 16.51 26.78 0.47
N GLN A 166 17.65 26.08 0.29
CA GLN A 166 18.74 26.57 -0.55
C GLN A 166 18.34 26.66 -2.03
N LYS A 167 17.61 25.66 -2.55
CA LYS A 167 17.10 25.69 -3.94
C LYS A 167 16.05 26.77 -4.17
N GLU A 168 15.16 26.99 -3.20
CA GLU A 168 14.16 28.07 -3.27
C GLU A 168 14.81 29.45 -3.21
N GLN A 169 15.83 29.63 -2.38
CA GLN A 169 16.61 30.87 -2.32
C GLN A 169 17.40 31.12 -3.59
N ALA A 170 18.00 30.08 -4.20
CA ALA A 170 18.69 30.19 -5.50
C ALA A 170 17.71 30.51 -6.64
N ARG A 171 16.48 29.96 -6.60
CA ARG A 171 15.43 30.23 -7.59
C ARG A 171 14.83 31.63 -7.47
N ALA A 172 14.76 32.17 -6.25
CA ALA A 172 14.32 33.56 -6.00
C ALA A 172 15.33 34.61 -6.48
N GLN A 173 16.59 34.21 -6.70
CA GLN A 173 17.66 35.07 -7.20
C GLN A 173 17.86 35.03 -8.72
N SER A 174 17.10 34.19 -9.43
CA SER A 174 17.15 34.10 -10.93
C SER A 174 15.73 34.22 -11.48
N PRO A 175 15.31 35.43 -11.93
CA PRO A 175 13.99 35.60 -12.52
C PRO A 175 14.04 35.31 -14.03
N GLU A 176 13.67 34.11 -14.45
CA GLU A 176 13.17 33.84 -15.77
C GLU A 176 11.76 33.29 -15.71
N PRO A 177 10.78 33.92 -16.36
CA PRO A 177 9.41 33.45 -16.39
C PRO A 177 9.29 32.28 -17.36
N VAL A 178 8.90 31.12 -16.86
CA VAL A 178 8.45 30.02 -17.72
C VAL A 178 6.97 30.26 -18.02
N GLU A 179 6.66 30.59 -19.29
CA GLU A 179 5.29 30.74 -19.78
C GLU A 179 4.47 29.44 -19.55
N PRO A 180 3.17 29.56 -19.24
CA PRO A 180 2.29 28.42 -19.11
C PRO A 180 2.08 27.75 -20.46
N VAL A 181 2.45 26.49 -20.59
CA VAL A 181 2.10 25.68 -21.77
C VAL A 181 0.62 25.35 -21.71
N GLU A 182 -0.18 26.00 -22.53
CA GLU A 182 -1.56 25.64 -22.80
C GLU A 182 -1.64 24.25 -23.45
N ILE A 183 -2.34 23.32 -22.78
CA ILE A 183 -2.56 21.96 -23.27
C ILE A 183 -3.91 21.95 -24.00
N PRO A 184 -3.97 21.65 -25.30
CA PRO A 184 -5.25 21.51 -26.02
C PRO A 184 -6.03 20.30 -25.51
N VAL A 185 -7.30 20.53 -25.24
CA VAL A 185 -8.26 19.52 -24.80
C VAL A 185 -8.86 18.84 -26.03
N GLU A 186 -8.40 17.65 -26.38
CA GLU A 186 -9.22 16.72 -27.15
C GLU A 186 -8.68 15.30 -27.01
N TYR A 187 -9.42 14.42 -26.33
CA TYR A 187 -9.04 13.01 -26.22
C TYR A 187 -10.24 12.08 -26.31
N GLN A 188 -10.24 11.27 -27.37
CA GLN A 188 -11.02 10.04 -27.48
C GLN A 188 -10.16 8.86 -26.97
N ALA A 189 -10.76 8.01 -26.16
CA ALA A 189 -10.10 6.84 -25.57
C ALA A 189 -10.50 5.58 -26.33
N ASP A 190 -9.50 4.74 -26.60
CA ASP A 190 -9.70 3.34 -26.97
C ASP A 190 -9.47 2.42 -25.77
N VAL A 191 -10.37 1.45 -25.63
CA VAL A 191 -10.50 0.53 -24.49
C VAL A 191 -9.96 -0.83 -24.89
N THR A 192 -9.12 -1.46 -24.04
CA THR A 192 -9.20 -2.91 -23.81
C THR A 192 -8.46 -3.37 -22.54
N ASN A 193 -9.21 -4.08 -21.70
CA ASN A 193 -8.90 -5.16 -20.76
C ASN A 193 -7.87 -5.00 -19.62
N ALA A 194 -8.41 -4.97 -18.40
CA ALA A 194 -7.92 -5.83 -17.30
C ALA A 194 -9.05 -6.10 -16.29
N GLN A 195 -9.35 -7.35 -16.07
CA GLN A 195 -10.38 -7.85 -15.15
C GLN A 195 -9.87 -7.94 -13.72
N ASN A 196 -10.81 -7.69 -12.82
CA ASN A 196 -10.97 -8.09 -11.42
C ASN A 196 -10.58 -7.07 -10.35
N GLU A 197 -11.64 -6.41 -9.85
CA GLU A 197 -11.96 -6.32 -8.42
C GLU A 197 -13.34 -5.70 -8.25
N SER A 198 -14.25 -6.43 -7.62
CA SER A 198 -15.63 -6.04 -7.38
C SER A 198 -15.74 -5.05 -6.22
N ALA A 199 -15.83 -3.77 -6.52
CA ALA A 199 -16.41 -2.75 -5.64
C ALA A 199 -16.91 -1.60 -6.54
N ILE A 200 -18.23 -1.41 -6.59
CA ILE A 200 -18.98 -0.30 -7.20
C ILE A 200 -18.23 0.40 -8.35
N THR A 201 -18.26 -0.19 -9.51
CA THR A 201 -17.56 0.27 -10.71
C THR A 201 -18.52 0.83 -11.76
N SER A 202 -19.51 1.65 -11.35
CA SER A 202 -20.44 2.24 -12.30
C SER A 202 -20.62 3.73 -12.04
N GLY A 203 -19.86 4.54 -12.75
CA GLY A 203 -20.03 5.98 -12.82
C GLY A 203 -19.43 6.50 -14.12
N ILE A 204 -20.12 7.42 -14.79
CA ILE A 204 -19.70 8.00 -16.07
C ILE A 204 -18.46 8.87 -15.90
N TYR A 205 -18.24 9.43 -14.70
CA TYR A 205 -17.17 10.39 -14.41
C TYR A 205 -16.26 9.91 -13.28
N SER A 206 -15.00 10.35 -13.32
CA SER A 206 -14.03 10.30 -12.23
C SER A 206 -13.33 11.64 -12.11
N LEU A 207 -12.66 11.88 -10.99
CA LEU A 207 -11.65 12.93 -10.90
C LEU A 207 -10.28 12.38 -11.29
N GLN A 208 -9.48 13.19 -11.94
CA GLN A 208 -8.07 12.90 -12.20
C GLN A 208 -7.21 13.97 -11.53
N SER A 209 -6.25 13.55 -10.73
CA SER A 209 -5.33 14.45 -10.01
C SER A 209 -3.98 14.63 -10.70
N GLY A 210 -3.67 13.76 -11.65
CA GLY A 210 -2.42 13.83 -12.40
C GLY A 210 -2.26 12.65 -13.34
N ALA A 211 -1.28 12.72 -14.23
CA ALA A 211 -0.80 11.62 -15.06
C ALA A 211 0.73 11.66 -15.09
N TYR A 212 1.35 10.52 -14.81
CA TYR A 212 2.79 10.40 -14.56
C TYR A 212 3.42 9.43 -15.56
N SER A 213 4.62 9.71 -16.02
CA SER A 213 5.41 8.80 -16.85
C SER A 213 6.10 7.69 -16.05
N ILE A 214 6.15 7.84 -14.73
CA ILE A 214 6.78 6.92 -13.79
C ILE A 214 5.69 6.40 -12.84
N LEU A 215 5.53 5.08 -12.75
CA LEU A 215 4.49 4.42 -11.94
C LEU A 215 4.61 4.78 -10.46
N GLU A 216 5.83 4.88 -9.92
CA GLU A 216 6.09 5.22 -8.53
C GLU A 216 5.52 6.59 -8.15
N ASN A 217 5.59 7.57 -9.04
CA ASN A 217 5.02 8.89 -8.81
C ASN A 217 3.49 8.86 -8.77
N ALA A 218 2.87 8.05 -9.63
CA ALA A 218 1.43 7.82 -9.60
C ALA A 218 1.00 7.07 -8.32
N ASP A 219 1.77 6.06 -7.90
CA ASP A 219 1.52 5.33 -6.64
C ASP A 219 1.62 6.25 -5.42
N GLN A 220 2.61 7.13 -5.36
CA GLN A 220 2.73 8.12 -4.29
C GLN A 220 1.48 9.02 -4.20
N GLN A 221 1.04 9.51 -5.34
CA GLN A 221 -0.15 10.37 -5.41
C GLN A 221 -1.42 9.61 -5.03
N LYS A 222 -1.60 8.38 -5.52
CA LYS A 222 -2.71 7.50 -5.15
C LYS A 222 -2.76 7.28 -3.64
N ILE A 223 -1.64 6.94 -3.03
CA ILE A 223 -1.56 6.65 -1.60
C ILE A 223 -1.89 7.90 -0.76
N ASN A 224 -1.41 9.09 -1.15
CA ASN A 224 -1.78 10.34 -0.49
C ASN A 224 -3.30 10.54 -0.44
N LEU A 225 -3.97 10.25 -1.55
CA LEU A 225 -5.42 10.38 -1.66
C LEU A 225 -6.15 9.34 -0.81
N ILE A 226 -5.68 8.07 -0.81
CA ILE A 226 -6.26 6.99 0.02
C ILE A 226 -6.12 7.34 1.51
N ILE A 227 -4.96 7.81 1.95
CA ILE A 227 -4.73 8.24 3.34
C ILE A 227 -5.62 9.42 3.73
N ALA A 228 -5.90 10.32 2.79
CA ALA A 228 -6.84 11.42 3.00
C ALA A 228 -8.32 10.98 2.99
N GLY A 229 -8.58 9.67 2.78
CA GLY A 229 -9.92 9.07 2.80
C GLY A 229 -10.65 9.12 1.46
N PHE A 230 -9.92 9.23 0.35
CA PHE A 230 -10.48 9.22 -1.00
C PHE A 230 -10.20 7.88 -1.69
N ASP A 231 -11.20 7.35 -2.42
CA ASP A 231 -11.03 6.16 -3.25
C ASP A 231 -10.22 6.52 -4.50
N ALA A 232 -8.93 6.21 -4.49
CA ALA A 232 -8.01 6.53 -5.57
C ALA A 232 -7.42 5.27 -6.22
N ARG A 233 -7.32 5.29 -7.56
CA ARG A 233 -6.77 4.21 -8.37
C ARG A 233 -5.84 4.75 -9.45
N ILE A 234 -5.00 3.88 -10.00
CA ILE A 234 -4.18 4.18 -11.18
C ILE A 234 -4.86 3.56 -12.41
N THR A 235 -4.90 4.34 -13.49
CA THR A 235 -5.36 3.90 -14.80
C THR A 235 -4.24 4.17 -15.80
N GLU A 236 -3.87 3.17 -16.60
CA GLU A 236 -2.92 3.35 -17.68
C GLU A 236 -3.57 4.09 -18.85
N LEU A 237 -2.87 5.11 -19.35
CA LEU A 237 -3.24 5.87 -20.54
C LEU A 237 -2.12 5.69 -21.58
N TYR A 238 -2.50 5.32 -22.79
CA TYR A 238 -1.57 5.17 -23.88
C TYR A 238 -1.59 6.44 -24.76
N ARG A 239 -0.46 7.13 -24.83
CA ARG A 239 -0.34 8.37 -25.62
C ARG A 239 1.01 8.42 -26.36
N ASN A 240 0.97 8.65 -27.70
CA ASN A 240 2.19 8.81 -28.50
C ASN A 240 3.23 7.70 -28.26
N ASN A 241 2.80 6.44 -28.23
CA ASN A 241 3.64 5.28 -27.93
C ASN A 241 4.28 5.27 -26.52
N LYS A 242 3.73 6.05 -25.58
CA LYS A 242 4.15 6.08 -24.18
C LYS A 242 2.99 5.72 -23.26
N VAL A 243 3.30 4.98 -22.21
CA VAL A 243 2.37 4.70 -21.11
C VAL A 243 2.46 5.84 -20.11
N LEU A 244 1.30 6.37 -19.71
CA LEU A 244 1.15 7.30 -18.60
C LEU A 244 0.25 6.69 -17.54
N TYR A 245 0.58 6.88 -16.29
CA TYR A 245 -0.15 6.40 -15.13
C TYR A 245 -0.99 7.53 -14.56
N ALA A 246 -2.29 7.52 -14.89
CA ALA A 246 -3.24 8.53 -14.41
C ALA A 246 -3.80 8.13 -13.05
N VAL A 247 -3.75 9.04 -12.08
CA VAL A 247 -4.37 8.85 -10.77
C VAL A 247 -5.80 9.36 -10.81
N ARG A 248 -6.76 8.45 -10.71
CA ARG A 248 -8.20 8.71 -10.75
C ARG A 248 -8.84 8.45 -9.39
N ILE A 249 -9.88 9.25 -9.07
CA ILE A 249 -10.57 9.20 -7.79
C ILE A 249 -12.08 9.04 -8.05
N GLY A 250 -12.67 8.07 -7.34
CA GLY A 250 -14.10 7.80 -7.32
C GLY A 250 -14.72 7.43 -8.66
N TYR A 251 -16.02 7.13 -8.60
CA TYR A 251 -16.91 6.94 -9.76
C TYR A 251 -18.17 7.78 -9.52
N PHE A 252 -18.51 8.67 -10.43
CA PHE A 252 -19.59 9.61 -10.28
C PHE A 252 -20.58 9.51 -11.46
N ASN A 253 -21.87 9.66 -11.19
CA ASN A 253 -22.90 9.63 -12.21
C ASN A 253 -23.11 11.00 -12.86
N ASN A 254 -22.70 12.08 -12.19
CA ASN A 254 -22.78 13.45 -12.72
C ASN A 254 -21.50 14.24 -12.37
N LYS A 255 -21.27 15.34 -13.10
CA LYS A 255 -20.08 16.19 -12.94
C LYS A 255 -20.10 16.98 -11.63
N GLU A 256 -21.28 17.26 -11.09
CA GLU A 256 -21.44 18.10 -9.91
C GLU A 256 -20.95 17.39 -8.65
N ASP A 257 -21.32 16.11 -8.47
CA ASP A 257 -20.81 15.27 -7.38
C ASP A 257 -19.29 15.12 -7.47
N ALA A 258 -18.76 14.93 -8.68
CA ALA A 258 -17.32 14.88 -8.89
C ALA A 258 -16.65 16.19 -8.45
N ARG A 259 -17.17 17.36 -8.85
CA ARG A 259 -16.62 18.67 -8.46
C ARG A 259 -16.67 18.91 -6.97
N GLN A 260 -17.73 18.50 -6.28
CA GLN A 260 -17.86 18.60 -4.84
C GLN A 260 -16.74 17.83 -4.13
N ILE A 261 -16.47 16.60 -4.56
CA ILE A 261 -15.35 15.81 -4.04
C ILE A 261 -14.01 16.44 -4.41
N GLY A 262 -13.86 17.00 -5.61
CA GLY A 262 -12.67 17.75 -6.02
C GLY A 262 -12.35 18.91 -5.09
N SER A 263 -13.37 19.66 -4.66
CA SER A 263 -13.22 20.75 -3.69
C SER A 263 -12.79 20.24 -2.31
N GLN A 264 -13.30 19.08 -1.87
CA GLN A 264 -12.84 18.45 -0.62
C GLN A 264 -11.38 18.00 -0.71
N ILE A 265 -10.95 17.44 -1.86
CA ILE A 265 -9.57 17.06 -2.11
C ILE A 265 -8.67 18.31 -2.05
N LYS A 266 -9.06 19.40 -2.70
CA LYS A 266 -8.33 20.66 -2.66
C LYS A 266 -8.15 21.16 -1.22
N THR A 267 -9.20 21.10 -0.42
CA THR A 267 -9.17 21.56 0.98
C THR A 267 -8.31 20.66 1.87
N LYS A 268 -8.38 19.33 1.70
CA LYS A 268 -7.70 18.37 2.59
C LYS A 268 -6.23 18.13 2.24
N VAL A 269 -5.89 18.10 0.97
CA VAL A 269 -4.55 17.71 0.49
C VAL A 269 -3.89 18.74 -0.42
N ASP A 270 -4.54 19.90 -0.63
CA ASP A 270 -4.10 20.99 -1.51
C ASP A 270 -3.76 20.50 -2.94
N LEU A 271 -4.63 19.68 -3.50
CA LEU A 271 -4.45 19.05 -4.80
C LEU A 271 -5.59 19.43 -5.74
N ASP A 272 -5.23 19.93 -6.92
CA ASP A 272 -6.19 20.23 -7.97
C ASP A 272 -6.57 18.95 -8.73
N THR A 273 -7.84 18.87 -9.14
CA THR A 273 -8.39 17.74 -9.88
C THR A 273 -9.23 18.20 -11.05
N ILE A 274 -9.24 17.40 -12.09
CA ILE A 274 -10.11 17.60 -13.28
C ILE A 274 -11.13 16.48 -13.36
N VAL A 275 -12.35 16.81 -13.83
CA VAL A 275 -13.38 15.80 -14.09
C VAL A 275 -13.12 15.15 -15.45
N VAL A 276 -13.02 13.83 -15.47
CA VAL A 276 -12.80 13.03 -16.68
C VAL A 276 -13.90 12.00 -16.85
N THR A 277 -14.18 11.58 -18.07
CA THR A 277 -15.12 10.49 -18.36
C THR A 277 -14.44 9.14 -18.16
N ASN A 278 -15.19 8.19 -17.59
CA ASN A 278 -14.82 6.80 -17.58
C ASN A 278 -15.37 6.16 -18.84
N ASN A 279 -14.52 5.92 -19.81
CA ASN A 279 -14.89 5.13 -20.99
C ASN A 279 -14.59 3.69 -20.72
#